data_6756e65293b170cd13b5887a32fb5975
#
_entry.id   6756e65293b170cd13b5887a32fb5975
#
_cell.length_a   1.000
_cell.length_b   1.000
_cell.length_c   1.000
_cell.angle_alpha   90.00
_cell.angle_beta   90.00
_cell.angle_gamma   90.00
#
_symmetry.space_group_name_H-M   'P 1'
#
loop_
_entity.id
_entity.type
_entity.pdbx_description
1 polymer ?
#
loop_
_entity_poly.entity_id
_entity_poly.type
_entity_poly.pdbx_seq_one_letter_code
_entity_poly.pdbx_strand_id
1 'polypeptide(L)'
;MTKLSYEVSEDINFLDKEKSQFIKDYMTSVKFPWLYSNCSTNIGDENSMFSNVLYSDNQENKYYIPICEDLIKHISPLEIIRIKANLTTNVDTYRNVFDYHTDFENIENGLTSIYYVNTNNGGTAFENGKFVKSEQNKLVTFPMNLKHRTVPHTDNNYERIVININYIKD
;
A
#
# COMPACT_ATOMS: atom_id res chain seq x y z
N MET A 1 15.58 7.91 -25.95
CA MET A 1 14.69 7.97 -24.79
C MET A 1 15.33 7.12 -23.70
N THR A 2 15.88 7.74 -22.68
CA THR A 2 16.49 7.06 -21.53
C THR A 2 15.34 6.47 -20.71
N LYS A 3 15.20 5.15 -20.70
CA LYS A 3 14.28 4.46 -19.80
C LYS A 3 14.73 4.80 -18.38
N LEU A 4 13.97 5.63 -17.68
CA LEU A 4 14.15 5.85 -16.25
C LEU A 4 13.95 4.48 -15.58
N SER A 5 15.04 3.84 -15.19
CA SER A 5 14.99 2.64 -14.35
C SER A 5 14.67 3.12 -12.93
N TYR A 6 13.39 3.30 -12.64
CA TYR A 6 12.99 3.54 -11.27
C TYR A 6 13.32 2.29 -10.44
N GLU A 7 14.31 2.43 -9.59
CA GLU A 7 14.60 1.43 -8.57
C GLU A 7 13.57 1.55 -7.45
N VAL A 8 13.43 0.48 -6.66
CA VAL A 8 12.62 0.53 -5.44
C VAL A 8 13.27 1.48 -4.45
N SER A 9 12.64 2.62 -4.18
CA SER A 9 13.10 3.64 -3.23
C SER A 9 12.31 3.56 -1.92
N GLU A 10 12.93 3.97 -0.82
CA GLU A 10 12.34 3.98 0.52
C GLU A 10 12.56 5.36 1.15
N ASP A 11 11.46 6.00 1.57
CA ASP A 11 11.46 7.26 2.30
C ASP A 11 10.97 6.99 3.73
N ILE A 12 11.87 7.05 4.71
CA ILE A 12 11.56 6.91 6.13
C ILE A 12 11.13 8.26 6.71
N ASN A 13 10.21 8.24 7.68
CA ASN A 13 9.63 9.48 8.25
C ASN A 13 9.02 10.39 7.19
N PHE A 14 8.27 9.79 6.26
CA PHE A 14 7.72 10.47 5.08
C PHE A 14 6.81 11.65 5.39
N LEU A 15 5.96 11.52 6.42
CA LEU A 15 5.15 12.60 6.98
C LEU A 15 5.76 13.05 8.33
N ASP A 16 5.31 14.19 8.85
CA ASP A 16 5.57 14.50 10.24
C ASP A 16 4.96 13.44 11.19
N LYS A 17 5.54 13.34 12.38
CA LYS A 17 5.17 12.28 13.34
C LYS A 17 3.72 12.37 13.80
N GLU A 18 3.20 13.59 13.99
CA GLU A 18 1.83 13.80 14.47
C GLU A 18 0.83 13.34 13.41
N LYS A 19 1.07 13.67 12.15
CA LYS A 19 0.21 13.26 11.04
C LYS A 19 0.24 11.75 10.82
N SER A 20 1.43 11.15 10.86
CA SER A 20 1.57 9.69 10.77
C SER A 20 0.81 8.99 11.89
N GLN A 21 0.90 9.49 13.13
CA GLN A 21 0.17 8.93 14.26
C GLN A 21 -1.34 9.11 14.10
N PHE A 22 -1.78 10.29 13.64
CA PHE A 22 -3.19 10.53 13.36
C PHE A 22 -3.77 9.54 12.35
N ILE A 23 -3.07 9.31 11.22
CA ILE A 23 -3.50 8.34 10.20
C ILE A 23 -3.65 6.95 10.81
N LYS A 24 -2.68 6.51 11.59
CA LYS A 24 -2.73 5.21 12.28
C LYS A 24 -3.94 5.12 13.21
N ASP A 25 -4.10 6.08 14.12
CA ASP A 25 -5.18 6.08 15.12
C ASP A 25 -6.56 6.14 14.44
N TYR A 26 -6.67 6.90 13.36
CA TYR A 26 -7.92 6.99 12.59
C TYR A 26 -8.26 5.67 11.89
N MET A 27 -7.30 5.06 11.20
CA MET A 27 -7.50 3.81 10.46
C MET A 27 -7.69 2.58 11.34
N THR A 28 -7.21 2.62 12.60
CA THR A 28 -7.45 1.55 13.60
C THR A 28 -8.70 1.79 14.44
N SER A 29 -9.37 2.94 14.28
CA SER A 29 -10.59 3.26 15.02
C SER A 29 -11.84 2.69 14.36
N VAL A 30 -12.94 2.64 15.13
CA VAL A 30 -14.27 2.26 14.61
C VAL A 30 -14.86 3.25 13.59
N LYS A 31 -14.21 4.39 13.39
CA LYS A 31 -14.64 5.41 12.43
C LYS A 31 -14.23 5.08 10.99
N PHE A 32 -13.22 4.23 10.81
CA PHE A 32 -12.74 3.84 9.49
C PHE A 32 -13.28 2.44 9.13
N PRO A 33 -14.12 2.32 8.09
CA PRO A 33 -14.70 1.02 7.73
C PRO A 33 -13.72 0.18 6.93
N TRP A 34 -13.60 -1.07 7.32
CA TRP A 34 -12.90 -2.10 6.59
C TRP A 34 -13.89 -3.07 5.96
N LEU A 35 -13.81 -3.21 4.63
CA LEU A 35 -14.67 -4.11 3.86
C LEU A 35 -13.93 -5.43 3.62
N TYR A 36 -14.54 -6.53 4.01
CA TYR A 36 -13.98 -7.86 3.79
C TYR A 36 -13.97 -8.22 2.30
N SER A 37 -12.85 -8.78 1.83
CA SER A 37 -12.69 -9.38 0.52
C SER A 37 -12.15 -10.80 0.69
N ASN A 38 -12.75 -11.77 0.01
CA ASN A 38 -12.31 -13.17 0.03
C ASN A 38 -11.17 -13.45 -0.96
N CYS A 39 -10.68 -12.45 -1.65
CA CYS A 39 -9.49 -12.52 -2.49
C CYS A 39 -8.66 -11.26 -2.35
N SER A 40 -7.35 -11.36 -2.47
CA SER A 40 -6.45 -10.22 -2.33
C SER A 40 -6.13 -9.55 -3.67
N THR A 41 -5.84 -10.33 -4.70
CA THR A 41 -5.38 -9.84 -6.01
C THR A 41 -6.22 -10.36 -7.17
N ASN A 42 -6.48 -11.65 -7.22
CA ASN A 42 -7.19 -12.31 -8.32
C ASN A 42 -8.36 -13.13 -7.80
N ILE A 43 -9.42 -13.25 -8.62
CA ILE A 43 -10.53 -14.16 -8.33
C ILE A 43 -9.96 -15.58 -8.25
N GLY A 44 -10.06 -16.20 -7.07
CA GLY A 44 -9.58 -17.57 -6.84
C GLY A 44 -8.28 -17.67 -6.02
N ASP A 45 -7.63 -16.55 -5.66
CA ASP A 45 -6.62 -16.61 -4.60
C ASP A 45 -7.33 -16.83 -3.25
N GLU A 46 -6.74 -17.70 -2.43
CA GLU A 46 -7.32 -18.07 -1.13
C GLU A 46 -7.01 -17.05 -0.01
N ASN A 47 -6.47 -15.89 -0.37
CA ASN A 47 -6.01 -14.88 0.58
C ASN A 47 -7.10 -13.86 0.84
N SER A 48 -7.70 -13.90 2.01
CA SER A 48 -8.62 -12.85 2.45
C SER A 48 -7.90 -11.61 2.95
N MET A 49 -8.52 -10.47 2.76
CA MET A 49 -8.06 -9.20 3.29
C MET A 49 -9.23 -8.26 3.55
N PHE A 50 -8.97 -7.20 4.28
CA PHE A 50 -9.88 -6.09 4.41
C PHE A 50 -9.37 -4.91 3.59
N SER A 51 -10.26 -4.18 2.94
CA SER A 51 -9.85 -3.04 2.13
C SER A 51 -10.87 -1.91 2.13
N ASN A 52 -10.41 -0.72 1.73
CA ASN A 52 -11.26 0.43 1.44
C ASN A 52 -10.63 1.20 0.27
N VAL A 53 -11.40 1.40 -0.80
CA VAL A 53 -10.97 2.22 -1.93
C VAL A 53 -11.23 3.67 -1.59
N LEU A 54 -10.16 4.46 -1.44
CA LEU A 54 -10.22 5.87 -1.05
C LEU A 54 -10.38 6.80 -2.26
N TYR A 55 -9.85 6.37 -3.42
CA TYR A 55 -9.93 7.08 -4.69
C TYR A 55 -9.93 6.09 -5.84
N SER A 56 -10.83 6.23 -6.78
CA SER A 56 -10.84 5.57 -8.10
C SER A 56 -11.79 6.32 -9.05
N ASP A 57 -11.57 6.18 -10.35
CA ASP A 57 -12.43 6.75 -11.40
C ASP A 57 -12.70 8.26 -11.21
N ASN A 58 -11.66 9.01 -10.81
CA ASN A 58 -11.72 10.43 -10.49
C ASN A 58 -12.70 10.79 -9.36
N GLN A 59 -12.96 9.86 -8.45
CA GLN A 59 -13.83 10.06 -7.31
C GLN A 59 -13.14 9.72 -6.00
N GLU A 60 -13.20 10.65 -5.06
CA GLU A 60 -12.78 10.47 -3.68
C GLU A 60 -13.94 9.95 -2.84
N ASN A 61 -13.66 9.03 -1.91
CA ASN A 61 -14.63 8.75 -0.87
C ASN A 61 -14.45 9.72 0.33
N LYS A 62 -15.39 9.72 1.26
CA LYS A 62 -15.36 10.65 2.42
C LYS A 62 -14.17 10.46 3.39
N TYR A 63 -13.42 9.36 3.26
CA TYR A 63 -12.25 9.07 4.09
C TYR A 63 -10.93 9.51 3.43
N TYR A 64 -10.99 10.00 2.19
CA TYR A 64 -9.82 10.44 1.43
C TYR A 64 -9.09 11.60 2.13
N ILE A 65 -9.79 12.69 2.41
CA ILE A 65 -9.17 13.91 2.95
C ILE A 65 -8.35 13.65 4.24
N PRO A 66 -8.91 13.03 5.29
CA PRO A 66 -8.16 12.87 6.53
C PRO A 66 -6.93 11.95 6.40
N ILE A 67 -6.88 11.10 5.38
CA ILE A 67 -5.83 10.09 5.21
C ILE A 67 -4.85 10.47 4.11
N CYS A 68 -5.35 10.86 2.93
CA CYS A 68 -4.55 10.91 1.71
C CYS A 68 -4.04 12.32 1.37
N GLU A 69 -4.69 13.39 1.81
CA GLU A 69 -4.39 14.74 1.36
C GLU A 69 -2.89 15.09 1.52
N ASP A 70 -2.32 14.84 2.70
CA ASP A 70 -0.91 15.12 2.95
C ASP A 70 0.03 14.15 2.22
N LEU A 71 -0.34 12.88 2.10
CA LEU A 71 0.42 11.91 1.31
C LEU A 71 0.53 12.37 -0.14
N ILE A 72 -0.59 12.73 -0.75
CA ILE A 72 -0.65 13.16 -2.14
C ILE A 72 0.08 14.48 -2.36
N LYS A 73 -0.03 15.42 -1.42
CA LYS A 73 0.72 16.67 -1.47
C LYS A 73 2.24 16.46 -1.49
N HIS A 74 2.76 15.51 -0.71
CA HIS A 74 4.19 15.19 -0.68
C HIS A 74 4.64 14.37 -1.89
N ILE A 75 3.82 13.41 -2.37
CA ILE A 75 4.11 12.62 -3.58
C ILE A 75 4.08 13.51 -4.81
N SER A 76 3.16 14.48 -4.86
CA SER A 76 2.93 15.41 -5.98
C SER A 76 2.81 14.68 -7.33
N PRO A 77 1.83 13.80 -7.50
CA PRO A 77 1.63 13.07 -8.75
C PRO A 77 1.06 13.99 -9.83
N LEU A 78 1.31 13.63 -11.11
CA LEU A 78 0.64 14.27 -12.25
C LEU A 78 -0.83 13.85 -12.33
N GLU A 79 -1.09 12.55 -12.11
CA GLU A 79 -2.42 11.95 -12.13
C GLU A 79 -2.50 10.81 -11.12
N ILE A 80 -3.59 10.72 -10.38
CA ILE A 80 -3.88 9.60 -9.48
C ILE A 80 -4.79 8.62 -10.21
N ILE A 81 -4.38 7.35 -10.24
CA ILE A 81 -5.17 6.27 -10.85
C ILE A 81 -6.06 5.62 -9.79
N ARG A 82 -5.47 5.22 -8.65
CA ARG A 82 -6.20 4.58 -7.56
C ARG A 82 -5.48 4.76 -6.23
N ILE A 83 -6.24 4.91 -5.16
CA ILE A 83 -5.75 4.79 -3.79
C ILE A 83 -6.61 3.78 -3.03
N LYS A 84 -5.95 2.75 -2.48
CA LYS A 84 -6.61 1.67 -1.76
C LYS A 84 -5.90 1.41 -0.43
N ALA A 85 -6.66 1.49 0.65
CA ALA A 85 -6.22 1.02 1.96
C ALA A 85 -6.40 -0.49 2.05
N ASN A 86 -5.39 -1.21 2.54
CA ASN A 86 -5.43 -2.66 2.73
C ASN A 86 -5.02 -3.00 4.17
N LEU A 87 -5.78 -3.93 4.76
CA LEU A 87 -5.50 -4.49 6.07
C LEU A 87 -5.43 -6.01 5.95
N THR A 88 -4.32 -6.58 6.42
CA THR A 88 -4.16 -8.02 6.59
C THR A 88 -3.99 -8.32 8.07
N THR A 89 -4.61 -9.41 8.54
CA THR A 89 -4.47 -9.88 9.90
C THR A 89 -3.27 -10.82 10.04
N ASN A 90 -2.83 -11.04 11.28
CA ASN A 90 -1.84 -12.08 11.56
C ASN A 90 -2.41 -13.43 11.15
N VAL A 91 -1.68 -14.14 10.29
CA VAL A 91 -2.07 -15.45 9.79
C VAL A 91 -0.95 -16.45 10.03
N ASP A 92 -1.32 -17.69 10.29
CA ASP A 92 -0.37 -18.78 10.41
C ASP A 92 0.36 -18.97 9.08
N THR A 93 1.67 -18.91 9.12
CA THR A 93 2.60 -18.77 7.97
C THR A 93 2.47 -19.87 6.90
N TYR A 94 1.81 -20.97 7.20
CA TYR A 94 1.73 -22.12 6.29
C TYR A 94 0.59 -22.06 5.27
N ARG A 95 -0.31 -21.09 5.33
CA ARG A 95 -1.52 -21.06 4.50
C ARG A 95 -1.63 -19.88 3.54
N ASN A 96 -0.84 -18.81 3.69
CA ASN A 96 -1.06 -17.56 2.94
C ASN A 96 0.23 -16.99 2.36
N VAL A 97 0.78 -17.64 1.36
CA VAL A 97 1.76 -17.01 0.49
C VAL A 97 0.97 -16.22 -0.56
N PHE A 98 1.04 -14.89 -0.47
CA PHE A 98 0.48 -14.02 -1.49
C PHE A 98 1.29 -14.16 -2.78
N ASP A 99 0.61 -14.23 -3.92
CA ASP A 99 1.26 -14.34 -5.21
C ASP A 99 1.88 -13.01 -5.65
N TYR A 100 2.95 -13.10 -6.44
CA TYR A 100 3.51 -11.93 -7.12
C TYR A 100 2.54 -11.42 -8.18
N HIS A 101 2.26 -10.13 -8.14
CA HIS A 101 1.37 -9.45 -9.07
C HIS A 101 1.87 -8.04 -9.40
N THR A 102 1.30 -7.45 -10.44
CA THR A 102 1.38 -6.02 -10.75
C THR A 102 0.02 -5.39 -10.45
N ASP A 103 0.01 -4.12 -10.01
CA ASP A 103 -1.28 -3.44 -9.77
C ASP A 103 -2.00 -3.08 -11.06
N PHE A 104 -1.24 -2.63 -12.03
CA PHE A 104 -1.70 -2.31 -13.39
C PHE A 104 -0.63 -2.66 -14.41
N GLU A 105 -1.05 -3.01 -15.61
CA GLU A 105 -0.17 -3.30 -16.74
C GLU A 105 -0.23 -2.18 -17.77
N ASN A 106 0.88 -1.98 -18.49
CA ASN A 106 0.96 -1.10 -19.67
C ASN A 106 0.64 0.39 -19.43
N ILE A 107 0.93 0.91 -18.22
CA ILE A 107 0.85 2.34 -17.93
C ILE A 107 2.26 2.93 -18.01
N GLU A 108 2.47 3.81 -18.99
CA GLU A 108 3.74 4.54 -19.14
C GLU A 108 3.93 5.51 -17.99
N ASN A 109 5.16 5.58 -17.43
CA ASN A 109 5.50 6.40 -16.26
C ASN A 109 4.64 6.13 -15.01
N GLY A 110 3.98 4.97 -14.96
CA GLY A 110 3.19 4.54 -13.81
C GLY A 110 4.06 4.13 -12.63
N LEU A 111 3.76 4.68 -11.47
CA LEU A 111 4.38 4.36 -10.19
C LEU A 111 3.36 3.82 -9.20
N THR A 112 3.83 2.92 -8.35
CA THR A 112 3.13 2.49 -7.14
C THR A 112 3.92 2.98 -5.94
N SER A 113 3.23 3.63 -5.00
CA SER A 113 3.76 3.91 -3.67
C SER A 113 2.94 3.17 -2.62
N ILE A 114 3.62 2.52 -1.67
CA ILE A 114 3.00 1.88 -0.51
C ILE A 114 3.43 2.63 0.74
N TYR A 115 2.46 3.25 1.42
CA TYR A 115 2.67 3.87 2.72
C TYR A 115 2.34 2.88 3.83
N TYR A 116 3.30 2.61 4.71
CA TYR A 116 3.11 1.72 5.85
C TYR A 116 2.56 2.50 7.05
N VAL A 117 1.34 2.17 7.43
CA VAL A 117 0.61 2.86 8.51
C VAL A 117 1.09 2.42 9.88
N ASN A 118 1.53 1.17 10.02
CA ASN A 118 2.02 0.62 11.28
C ASN A 118 3.26 -0.25 11.09
N THR A 119 3.99 -0.46 12.19
CA THR A 119 5.19 -1.30 12.22
C THR A 119 4.82 -2.74 12.59
N ASN A 120 5.36 -3.71 11.84
CA ASN A 120 5.28 -5.13 12.12
C ASN A 120 6.44 -5.86 11.41
N ASN A 121 6.56 -7.18 11.58
CA ASN A 121 7.62 -7.97 10.95
C ASN A 121 7.32 -8.42 9.52
N GLY A 122 6.13 -8.10 8.99
CA GLY A 122 5.76 -8.28 7.60
C GLY A 122 6.34 -7.20 6.69
N GLY A 123 5.93 -7.21 5.41
CA GLY A 123 6.46 -6.24 4.45
C GLY A 123 5.96 -6.44 3.03
N THR A 124 6.76 -5.95 2.07
CA THR A 124 6.55 -6.12 0.64
C THR A 124 7.80 -6.77 0.03
N ALA A 125 7.63 -7.90 -0.64
CA ALA A 125 8.69 -8.56 -1.39
C ALA A 125 8.53 -8.28 -2.88
N PHE A 126 9.65 -8.06 -3.57
CA PHE A 126 9.72 -7.78 -4.99
C PHE A 126 10.36 -8.95 -5.74
N GLU A 127 9.97 -9.18 -7.01
CA GLU A 127 10.52 -10.27 -7.83
C GLU A 127 12.03 -10.15 -8.09
N ASN A 128 12.60 -8.95 -7.96
CA ASN A 128 14.05 -8.71 -8.05
C ASN A 128 14.82 -9.11 -6.78
N GLY A 129 14.16 -9.71 -5.79
CA GLY A 129 14.76 -10.17 -4.54
C GLY A 129 14.80 -9.13 -3.42
N LYS A 130 14.41 -7.86 -3.68
CA LYS A 130 14.32 -6.86 -2.61
C LYS A 130 13.16 -7.17 -1.67
N PHE A 131 13.36 -6.91 -0.38
CA PHE A 131 12.32 -6.95 0.65
C PHE A 131 12.32 -5.63 1.42
N VAL A 132 11.14 -5.04 1.58
CA VAL A 132 10.92 -3.82 2.37
C VAL A 132 10.03 -4.15 3.55
N LYS A 133 10.58 -3.98 4.76
CA LYS A 133 9.86 -4.24 6.01
C LYS A 133 8.82 -3.15 6.30
N SER A 134 7.68 -3.55 6.83
CA SER A 134 6.65 -2.62 7.32
C SER A 134 7.14 -1.83 8.52
N GLU A 135 7.34 -0.54 8.34
CA GLU A 135 7.70 0.40 9.41
C GLU A 135 6.77 1.61 9.30
N GLN A 136 6.16 2.00 10.42
CA GLN A 136 5.25 3.15 10.45
C GLN A 136 5.93 4.39 9.87
N ASN A 137 5.18 5.14 9.04
CA ASN A 137 5.64 6.36 8.38
C ASN A 137 6.76 6.15 7.35
N LYS A 138 6.83 4.97 6.76
CA LYS A 138 7.69 4.69 5.61
C LYS A 138 6.84 4.69 4.33
N LEU A 139 7.34 5.32 3.27
CA LEU A 139 6.84 5.18 1.92
C LEU A 139 7.84 4.38 1.08
N VAL A 140 7.38 3.38 0.37
CA VAL A 140 8.17 2.70 -0.67
C VAL A 140 7.56 3.00 -2.02
N THR A 141 8.41 3.40 -2.99
CA THR A 141 7.98 3.73 -4.35
C THR A 141 8.74 2.88 -5.37
N PHE A 142 8.02 2.37 -6.36
CA PHE A 142 8.55 1.49 -7.39
C PHE A 142 7.74 1.59 -8.69
N PRO A 143 8.29 1.13 -9.84
CA PRO A 143 7.55 1.05 -11.09
C PRO A 143 6.30 0.18 -10.95
N MET A 144 5.18 0.65 -11.47
CA MET A 144 3.88 -0.03 -11.35
C MET A 144 3.87 -1.44 -11.97
N ASN A 145 4.72 -1.68 -12.95
CA ASN A 145 4.88 -2.98 -13.62
C ASN A 145 5.90 -3.92 -12.92
N LEU A 146 6.52 -3.49 -11.81
CA LEU A 146 7.38 -4.37 -11.02
C LEU A 146 6.51 -5.29 -10.16
N LYS A 147 6.67 -6.61 -10.37
CA LYS A 147 5.93 -7.59 -9.60
C LYS A 147 6.33 -7.57 -8.13
N HIS A 148 5.34 -7.51 -7.29
CA HIS A 148 5.50 -7.48 -5.85
C HIS A 148 4.41 -8.31 -5.16
N ARG A 149 4.62 -8.62 -3.88
CA ARG A 149 3.64 -9.34 -3.06
C ARG A 149 3.67 -8.88 -1.62
N THR A 150 2.55 -9.04 -0.94
CA THR A 150 2.49 -8.90 0.52
C THR A 150 3.23 -10.05 1.18
N VAL A 151 4.07 -9.73 2.16
CA VAL A 151 4.59 -10.68 3.14
C VAL A 151 3.82 -10.43 4.43
N PRO A 152 2.95 -11.37 4.86
CA PRO A 152 2.17 -11.21 6.07
C PRO A 152 3.06 -11.15 7.30
N HIS A 153 2.58 -10.50 8.34
CA HIS A 153 3.27 -10.44 9.62
C HIS A 153 2.91 -11.68 10.48
N THR A 154 3.84 -12.03 11.33
CA THR A 154 3.75 -13.18 12.25
C THR A 154 4.05 -12.80 13.69
N ASP A 155 4.31 -11.50 13.94
CA ASP A 155 4.51 -10.96 15.28
C ASP A 155 3.17 -10.78 16.03
N ASN A 156 3.22 -10.26 17.23
CA ASN A 156 2.04 -10.08 18.09
C ASN A 156 1.17 -8.88 17.71
N ASN A 157 1.42 -8.21 16.57
CA ASN A 157 0.53 -7.17 16.06
C ASN A 157 -0.74 -7.82 15.50
N TYR A 158 -1.88 -7.16 15.69
CA TYR A 158 -3.18 -7.68 15.22
C TYR A 158 -3.35 -7.51 13.71
N GLU A 159 -2.80 -6.42 13.17
CA GLU A 159 -2.99 -6.03 11.77
C GLU A 159 -1.71 -5.48 11.14
N ARG A 160 -1.64 -5.61 9.83
CA ARG A 160 -0.74 -4.86 8.95
C ARG A 160 -1.57 -3.99 8.04
N ILE A 161 -1.40 -2.67 8.15
CA ILE A 161 -2.14 -1.68 7.39
C ILE A 161 -1.20 -0.94 6.44
N VAL A 162 -1.60 -0.85 5.17
CA VAL A 162 -0.91 -0.08 4.14
C VAL A 162 -1.89 0.74 3.31
N ILE A 163 -1.42 1.84 2.74
CA ILE A 163 -2.11 2.61 1.72
C ILE A 163 -1.33 2.44 0.42
N ASN A 164 -1.96 1.80 -0.55
CA ASN A 164 -1.42 1.59 -1.89
C ASN A 164 -1.90 2.73 -2.79
N ILE A 165 -0.96 3.44 -3.43
CA ILE A 165 -1.21 4.64 -4.25
C ILE A 165 -0.63 4.37 -5.63
N ASN A 166 -1.50 4.31 -6.63
CA ASN A 166 -1.13 4.12 -8.03
C ASN A 166 -1.31 5.45 -8.78
N TYR A 167 -0.27 5.92 -9.45
CA TYR A 167 -0.26 7.24 -10.06
C TYR A 167 0.74 7.36 -11.21
N ILE A 168 0.59 8.43 -12.00
CA ILE A 168 1.54 8.84 -13.04
C ILE A 168 2.39 9.99 -12.49
N LYS A 169 3.68 9.94 -12.78
CA LYS A 169 4.64 11.01 -12.48
C LYS A 169 5.49 11.30 -13.72
N ASP A 170 5.92 12.57 -13.89
CA ASP A 170 6.80 13.02 -14.98
C ASP A 170 8.18 12.33 -14.96
#